data_2114329beac295c0cd5af1c502a8317d
#
_entry.id   2114329beac295c0cd5af1c502a8317d
#
_cell.length_a   1.000
_cell.length_b   1.000
_cell.length_c   1.000
_cell.angle_alpha   90.00
_cell.angle_beta   90.00
_cell.angle_gamma   90.00
#
_symmetry.space_group_name_H-M   'P 1'
#
loop_
_entity.id
_entity.type
_entity.pdbx_description
1 polymer ?
#
loop_
_entity_poly.entity_id
_entity_poly.type
_entity_poly.pdbx_seq_one_letter_code
_entity_poly.pdbx_strand_id
1 'polypeptide(L)'
;MDEKLSPTVEAKPFKLNYKRIFLIGFAFFGILLLWQVYDSWCPTFLTEQFKKALGITDENEVQYLVGIIMALDNLAALILLPIFGSLSDKTKSPLGKRMPYILIGTFVCAVAFPFIPLFFHYNNIIGMIIMMLIVVVFAMMYRNPAVALMPDVTPKP
;
A
#
# COMPACT_ATOMS: atom_id res chain seq x y z
N MET A 1 29.32 -32.09 44.16
CA MET A 1 28.99 -30.75 43.69
C MET A 1 28.92 -30.85 42.18
N ASP A 2 27.76 -31.39 41.71
CA ASP A 2 27.59 -31.78 40.30
C ASP A 2 27.03 -30.57 39.55
N GLU A 3 27.89 -29.97 38.76
CA GLU A 3 27.56 -28.90 37.81
C GLU A 3 26.79 -29.51 36.64
N LYS A 4 25.45 -29.40 36.67
CA LYS A 4 24.59 -29.76 35.55
C LYS A 4 24.90 -28.84 34.38
N LEU A 5 25.69 -29.30 33.40
CA LEU A 5 25.78 -28.67 32.10
C LEU A 5 24.39 -28.66 31.48
N SER A 6 23.88 -27.42 31.27
CA SER A 6 22.68 -27.16 30.48
C SER A 6 22.93 -27.70 29.06
N PRO A 7 21.93 -28.38 28.43
CA PRO A 7 22.06 -28.86 27.07
C PRO A 7 22.27 -27.67 26.11
N THR A 8 23.40 -27.68 25.42
CA THR A 8 23.67 -26.82 24.28
C THR A 8 22.58 -27.04 23.25
N VAL A 9 21.70 -26.08 23.10
CA VAL A 9 20.70 -26.07 22.03
C VAL A 9 21.48 -25.96 20.72
N GLU A 10 21.62 -27.06 20.01
CA GLU A 10 22.18 -27.11 18.67
C GLU A 10 21.25 -26.26 17.76
N ALA A 11 21.67 -25.06 17.42
CA ALA A 11 20.98 -24.20 16.46
C ALA A 11 20.98 -24.95 15.10
N LYS A 12 19.82 -25.43 14.68
CA LYS A 12 19.65 -26.04 13.36
C LYS A 12 20.15 -25.08 12.29
N PRO A 13 20.96 -25.52 11.31
CA PRO A 13 21.51 -24.64 10.29
C PRO A 13 20.40 -23.98 9.53
N PHE A 14 20.40 -22.63 9.55
CA PHE A 14 19.42 -21.78 8.89
C PHE A 14 19.54 -21.95 7.37
N LYS A 15 18.63 -22.70 6.78
CA LYS A 15 18.55 -22.87 5.31
C LYS A 15 17.74 -21.72 4.70
N LEU A 16 18.42 -20.75 4.12
CA LEU A 16 17.82 -19.67 3.33
C LEU A 16 17.11 -20.24 2.09
N ASN A 17 15.82 -19.99 1.99
CA ASN A 17 15.07 -20.34 0.79
C ASN A 17 15.05 -19.14 -0.18
N TYR A 18 16.04 -19.06 -1.06
CA TYR A 18 16.21 -17.97 -2.02
C TYR A 18 14.97 -17.72 -2.90
N LYS A 19 14.21 -18.76 -3.25
CA LYS A 19 12.98 -18.63 -4.03
C LYS A 19 11.90 -17.83 -3.27
N ARG A 20 11.74 -18.08 -1.97
CA ARG A 20 10.81 -17.33 -1.12
C ARG A 20 11.24 -15.87 -0.98
N ILE A 21 12.52 -15.65 -0.73
CA ILE A 21 13.08 -14.30 -0.59
C ILE A 21 12.85 -13.49 -1.87
N PHE A 22 13.14 -14.08 -3.03
CA PHE A 22 12.94 -13.44 -4.32
C PHE A 22 11.46 -13.13 -4.57
N LEU A 23 10.54 -14.06 -4.28
CA LEU A 23 9.11 -13.86 -4.47
C LEU A 23 8.57 -12.72 -3.58
N ILE A 24 8.99 -12.68 -2.31
CA ILE A 24 8.63 -11.62 -1.38
C ILE A 24 9.18 -10.27 -1.86
N GLY A 25 10.45 -10.22 -2.25
CA GLY A 25 11.08 -9.02 -2.79
C GLY A 25 10.37 -8.49 -4.04
N PHE A 26 9.96 -9.38 -4.94
CA PHE A 26 9.21 -9.01 -6.15
C PHE A 26 7.81 -8.47 -5.83
N ALA A 27 7.13 -9.04 -4.85
CA ALA A 27 5.84 -8.51 -4.38
C ALA A 27 5.99 -7.10 -3.79
N PHE A 28 7.02 -6.86 -2.96
CA PHE A 28 7.32 -5.52 -2.44
C PHE A 28 7.69 -4.52 -3.52
N PHE A 29 8.46 -4.96 -4.51
CA PHE A 29 8.77 -4.12 -5.67
C PHE A 29 7.50 -3.65 -6.38
N GLY A 30 6.53 -4.55 -6.61
CA GLY A 30 5.24 -4.18 -7.21
C GLY A 30 4.46 -3.16 -6.37
N ILE A 31 4.43 -3.32 -5.04
CA ILE A 31 3.79 -2.38 -4.12
C ILE A 31 4.44 -1.00 -4.19
N LEU A 32 5.76 -0.93 -4.13
CA LEU A 32 6.51 0.32 -4.18
C LEU A 32 6.38 1.01 -5.55
N LEU A 33 6.38 0.23 -6.63
CA LEU A 33 6.22 0.74 -7.99
C LEU A 33 4.84 1.40 -8.16
N LEU A 34 3.77 0.73 -7.73
CA LEU A 34 2.42 1.30 -7.79
C LEU A 34 2.33 2.61 -7.00
N TRP A 35 2.92 2.64 -5.80
CA TRP A 35 2.93 3.84 -4.97
C TRP A 35 3.72 4.97 -5.61
N GLN A 36 4.89 4.68 -6.19
CA GLN A 36 5.71 5.67 -6.87
C GLN A 36 5.00 6.26 -8.10
N VAL A 37 4.30 5.43 -8.87
CA VAL A 37 3.50 5.89 -10.02
C VAL A 37 2.35 6.77 -9.53
N TYR A 38 1.66 6.39 -8.47
CA TYR A 38 0.60 7.19 -7.86
C TYR A 38 1.10 8.58 -7.44
N ASP A 39 2.16 8.63 -6.63
CA ASP A 39 2.72 9.89 -6.11
C ASP A 39 3.26 10.81 -7.21
N SER A 40 3.72 10.25 -8.33
CA SER A 40 4.27 11.03 -9.43
C SER A 40 3.21 11.59 -10.36
N TRP A 41 2.20 10.79 -10.69
CA TRP A 41 1.22 11.14 -11.73
C TRP A 41 -0.07 11.77 -11.21
N CYS A 42 -0.53 11.38 -10.03
CA CYS A 42 -1.79 11.91 -9.49
C CYS A 42 -1.76 13.43 -9.26
N PRO A 43 -0.69 14.04 -8.70
CA PRO A 43 -0.59 15.48 -8.59
C PRO A 43 -0.63 16.19 -9.95
N THR A 44 0.03 15.61 -10.97
CA THR A 44 0.05 16.15 -12.32
C THR A 44 -1.35 16.14 -12.95
N PHE A 45 -2.06 15.02 -12.85
CA PHE A 45 -3.44 14.91 -13.34
C PHE A 45 -4.39 15.86 -12.63
N LEU A 46 -4.27 16.00 -11.30
CA LEU A 46 -5.06 16.96 -10.52
C LEU A 46 -4.79 18.40 -10.97
N THR A 47 -3.52 18.77 -11.15
CA THR A 47 -3.13 20.11 -11.60
C THR A 47 -3.78 20.46 -12.94
N GLU A 48 -3.68 19.55 -13.90
CA GLU A 48 -4.29 19.79 -15.22
C GLU A 48 -5.81 19.84 -15.17
N GLN A 49 -6.44 18.97 -14.38
CA GLN A 49 -7.89 18.94 -14.23
C GLN A 49 -8.42 20.20 -13.55
N PHE A 50 -7.74 20.70 -12.51
CA PHE A 50 -8.12 21.94 -11.85
C PHE A 50 -7.96 23.15 -12.77
N LYS A 51 -6.88 23.22 -13.55
CA LYS A 51 -6.71 24.26 -14.57
C LYS A 51 -7.87 24.28 -15.57
N LYS A 52 -8.30 23.11 -16.03
CA LYS A 52 -9.42 22.99 -16.99
C LYS A 52 -10.79 23.25 -16.37
N ALA A 53 -11.06 22.69 -15.19
CA ALA A 53 -12.39 22.74 -14.57
C ALA A 53 -12.72 24.09 -13.95
N LEU A 54 -11.75 24.78 -13.37
CA LEU A 54 -11.92 26.04 -12.66
C LEU A 54 -11.46 27.26 -13.47
N GLY A 55 -10.78 27.02 -14.62
CA GLY A 55 -10.25 28.11 -15.44
C GLY A 55 -9.15 28.91 -14.73
N ILE A 56 -8.54 28.34 -13.69
CA ILE A 56 -7.50 29.01 -12.90
C ILE A 56 -6.22 28.98 -13.70
N THR A 57 -5.67 30.16 -13.98
CA THR A 57 -4.39 30.35 -14.66
C THR A 57 -3.24 30.52 -13.69
N ASP A 58 -3.51 30.86 -12.43
CA ASP A 58 -2.48 31.01 -11.40
C ASP A 58 -2.02 29.62 -10.92
N GLU A 59 -0.74 29.35 -11.16
CA GLU A 59 -0.13 28.06 -10.76
C GLU A 59 -0.12 27.85 -9.24
N ASN A 60 0.01 28.94 -8.45
CA ASN A 60 0.05 28.85 -6.99
C ASN A 60 -1.30 28.41 -6.41
N GLU A 61 -2.41 28.93 -6.93
CA GLU A 61 -3.75 28.52 -6.47
C GLU A 61 -4.05 27.06 -6.80
N VAL A 62 -3.67 26.60 -8.00
CA VAL A 62 -3.85 25.20 -8.40
C VAL A 62 -2.99 24.29 -7.55
N GLN A 63 -1.74 24.64 -7.31
CA GLN A 63 -0.82 23.87 -6.46
C GLN A 63 -1.33 23.77 -5.01
N TYR A 64 -1.94 24.83 -4.49
CA TYR A 64 -2.54 24.83 -3.17
C TYR A 64 -3.71 23.82 -3.07
N LEU A 65 -4.60 23.78 -4.06
CA LEU A 65 -5.72 22.82 -4.09
C LEU A 65 -5.23 21.37 -4.21
N VAL A 66 -4.26 21.14 -5.09
CA VAL A 66 -3.63 19.82 -5.25
C VAL A 66 -2.96 19.40 -3.94
N GLY A 67 -2.23 20.31 -3.30
CA GLY A 67 -1.59 20.08 -2.02
C GLY A 67 -2.57 19.67 -0.91
N ILE A 68 -3.75 20.30 -0.83
CA ILE A 68 -4.80 19.93 0.13
C ILE A 68 -5.29 18.50 -0.13
N ILE A 69 -5.57 18.12 -1.38
CA ILE A 69 -6.04 16.77 -1.71
C ILE A 69 -4.98 15.74 -1.36
N MET A 70 -3.74 15.96 -1.76
CA MET A 70 -2.64 15.05 -1.43
C MET A 70 -2.37 14.96 0.09
N ALA A 71 -2.56 16.07 0.82
CA ALA A 71 -2.48 16.06 2.29
C ALA A 71 -3.61 15.24 2.93
N LEU A 72 -4.83 15.33 2.40
CA LEU A 72 -5.97 14.51 2.85
C LEU A 72 -5.75 13.02 2.57
N ASP A 73 -5.20 12.67 1.41
CA ASP A 73 -4.83 11.29 1.08
C ASP A 73 -3.79 10.73 2.07
N ASN A 74 -2.75 11.52 2.38
CA ASN A 74 -1.74 11.13 3.36
C ASN A 74 -2.31 11.02 4.79
N LEU A 75 -3.21 11.92 5.17
CA LEU A 75 -3.90 11.87 6.46
C LEU A 75 -4.78 10.62 6.55
N ALA A 76 -5.54 10.32 5.49
CA ALA A 76 -6.32 9.08 5.41
C ALA A 76 -5.42 7.84 5.52
N ALA A 77 -4.29 7.83 4.84
CA ALA A 77 -3.30 6.76 4.94
C ALA A 77 -2.79 6.58 6.37
N LEU A 78 -2.45 7.67 7.07
CA LEU A 78 -1.97 7.64 8.44
C LEU A 78 -2.99 7.01 9.41
N ILE A 79 -4.28 7.29 9.21
CA ILE A 79 -5.37 6.75 10.04
C ILE A 79 -5.67 5.29 9.66
N LEU A 80 -5.72 4.98 8.37
CA LEU A 80 -6.12 3.66 7.88
C LEU A 80 -5.05 2.58 8.11
N LEU A 81 -3.77 2.94 8.08
CA LEU A 81 -2.66 1.99 8.31
C LEU A 81 -2.80 1.22 9.63
N PRO A 82 -2.94 1.85 10.81
CA PRO A 82 -3.09 1.12 12.08
C PRO A 82 -4.42 0.37 12.18
N ILE A 83 -5.49 0.89 11.57
CA ILE A 83 -6.81 0.25 11.56
C ILE A 83 -6.72 -1.09 10.81
N PHE A 84 -6.24 -1.08 9.58
CA PHE A 84 -6.11 -2.32 8.78
C PHE A 84 -5.04 -3.26 9.35
N GLY A 85 -3.97 -2.74 9.96
CA GLY A 85 -2.99 -3.55 10.68
C GLY A 85 -3.64 -4.34 11.81
N SER A 86 -4.35 -3.68 12.71
CA SER A 86 -5.02 -4.33 13.83
C SER A 86 -6.16 -5.26 13.39
N LEU A 87 -6.86 -4.90 12.33
CA LEU A 87 -7.96 -5.72 11.78
C LEU A 87 -7.42 -7.00 11.16
N SER A 88 -6.31 -6.93 10.42
CA SER A 88 -5.67 -8.11 9.82
C SER A 88 -5.11 -9.07 10.86
N ASP A 89 -4.62 -8.57 12.00
CA ASP A 89 -4.09 -9.41 13.08
C ASP A 89 -5.19 -10.18 13.81
N LYS A 90 -6.41 -9.63 13.88
CA LYS A 90 -7.58 -10.25 14.53
C LYS A 90 -8.32 -11.24 13.62
N THR A 91 -8.11 -11.18 12.32
CA THR A 91 -8.84 -12.01 11.35
C THR A 91 -8.35 -13.45 11.39
N LYS A 92 -9.32 -14.38 11.44
CA LYS A 92 -9.07 -15.83 11.32
C LYS A 92 -9.54 -16.28 9.94
N SER A 93 -8.59 -16.58 9.03
CA SER A 93 -8.89 -17.06 7.68
C SER A 93 -8.13 -18.36 7.39
N PRO A 94 -8.69 -19.29 6.63
CA PRO A 94 -8.01 -20.52 6.21
C PRO A 94 -6.77 -20.27 5.34
N LEU A 95 -6.70 -19.13 4.67
CA LEU A 95 -5.53 -18.71 3.87
C LEU A 95 -4.45 -18.01 4.71
N GLY A 96 -4.67 -17.81 6.01
CA GLY A 96 -3.81 -17.02 6.89
C GLY A 96 -4.43 -15.66 7.25
N LYS A 97 -3.98 -15.07 8.36
CA LYS A 97 -4.59 -13.86 8.93
C LYS A 97 -4.57 -12.66 7.97
N ARG A 98 -3.48 -12.51 7.20
CA ARG A 98 -3.16 -11.32 6.38
C ARG A 98 -3.45 -11.48 4.90
N MET A 99 -3.49 -12.72 4.39
CA MET A 99 -3.65 -13.00 2.96
C MET A 99 -4.93 -12.43 2.34
N PRO A 100 -6.13 -12.50 2.96
CA PRO A 100 -7.34 -11.97 2.36
C PRO A 100 -7.26 -10.46 2.12
N TYR A 101 -6.66 -9.71 3.05
CA TYR A 101 -6.49 -8.26 2.89
C TYR A 101 -5.53 -7.92 1.74
N ILE A 102 -4.46 -8.68 1.60
CA ILE A 102 -3.49 -8.51 0.51
C ILE A 102 -4.15 -8.80 -0.84
N LEU A 103 -4.86 -9.92 -0.95
CA LEU A 103 -5.52 -10.32 -2.21
C LEU A 103 -6.62 -9.34 -2.64
N ILE A 104 -7.53 -8.99 -1.73
CA ILE A 104 -8.63 -8.06 -2.01
C ILE A 104 -8.08 -6.68 -2.31
N GLY A 105 -7.19 -6.16 -1.47
CA GLY A 105 -6.61 -4.83 -1.65
C GLY A 105 -5.85 -4.69 -2.96
N THR A 106 -4.99 -5.66 -3.28
CA THR A 106 -4.24 -5.66 -4.55
C THR A 106 -5.16 -5.76 -5.76
N PHE A 107 -6.17 -6.63 -5.70
CA PHE A 107 -7.12 -6.78 -6.81
C PHE A 107 -7.91 -5.50 -7.06
N VAL A 108 -8.47 -4.89 -6.01
CA VAL A 108 -9.23 -3.64 -6.14
C VAL A 108 -8.34 -2.51 -6.63
N CYS A 109 -7.11 -2.37 -6.11
CA CYS A 109 -6.16 -1.38 -6.60
C CYS A 109 -5.80 -1.60 -8.07
N ALA A 110 -5.55 -2.84 -8.49
CA ALA A 110 -5.24 -3.16 -9.88
C ALA A 110 -6.38 -2.81 -10.85
N VAL A 111 -7.63 -2.94 -10.39
CA VAL A 111 -8.81 -2.55 -11.19
C VAL A 111 -9.03 -1.04 -11.13
N ALA A 112 -8.98 -0.42 -9.94
CA ALA A 112 -9.30 0.99 -9.75
C ALA A 112 -8.25 1.93 -10.35
N PHE A 113 -6.97 1.55 -10.31
CA PHE A 113 -5.87 2.40 -10.74
C PHE A 113 -5.98 2.86 -12.22
N PRO A 114 -6.30 2.00 -13.21
CA PRO A 114 -6.49 2.42 -14.59
C PRO A 114 -7.68 3.37 -14.81
N PHE A 115 -8.64 3.42 -13.89
CA PHE A 115 -9.76 4.36 -13.99
C PHE A 115 -9.37 5.81 -13.68
N ILE A 116 -8.27 6.05 -12.96
CA ILE A 116 -7.76 7.40 -12.70
C ILE A 116 -7.47 8.14 -14.02
N PRO A 117 -6.59 7.65 -14.92
CA PRO A 117 -6.36 8.29 -16.21
C PRO A 117 -7.58 8.25 -17.13
N LEU A 118 -8.48 7.28 -16.97
CA LEU A 118 -9.73 7.25 -17.73
C LEU A 118 -10.64 8.42 -17.36
N PHE A 119 -10.87 8.70 -16.09
CA PHE A 119 -11.63 9.86 -15.63
C PHE A 119 -10.93 11.18 -15.95
N PHE A 120 -9.61 11.20 -15.95
CA PHE A 120 -8.83 12.32 -16.45
C PHE A 120 -9.14 12.60 -17.93
N HIS A 121 -9.19 11.58 -18.78
CA HIS A 121 -9.52 11.70 -20.19
C HIS A 121 -10.95 12.26 -20.40
N TYR A 122 -11.92 11.82 -19.61
CA TYR A 122 -13.30 12.32 -19.66
C TYR A 122 -13.51 13.68 -18.97
N ASN A 123 -12.47 14.33 -18.49
CA ASN A 123 -12.53 15.61 -17.75
C ASN A 123 -13.48 15.56 -16.54
N ASN A 124 -13.61 14.42 -15.89
CA ASN A 124 -14.45 14.23 -14.70
C ASN A 124 -13.59 14.23 -13.44
N ILE A 125 -13.39 15.43 -12.86
CA ILE A 125 -12.58 15.65 -11.67
C ILE A 125 -13.11 14.89 -10.44
N ILE A 126 -14.44 14.86 -10.28
CA ILE A 126 -15.06 14.19 -9.13
C ILE A 126 -14.84 12.70 -9.20
N GLY A 127 -15.05 12.09 -10.36
CA GLY A 127 -14.79 10.67 -10.58
C GLY A 127 -13.32 10.29 -10.36
N MET A 128 -12.41 11.15 -10.79
CA MET A 128 -10.97 10.96 -10.58
C MET A 128 -10.59 10.99 -9.09
N ILE A 129 -11.08 11.98 -8.33
CA ILE A 129 -10.82 12.09 -6.88
C ILE A 129 -11.39 10.87 -6.12
N ILE A 130 -12.60 10.42 -6.49
CA ILE A 130 -13.20 9.23 -5.89
C ILE A 130 -12.33 7.98 -6.16
N MET A 131 -11.83 7.80 -7.38
CA MET A 131 -10.95 6.68 -7.71
C MET A 131 -9.62 6.76 -6.98
N MET A 132 -9.05 7.96 -6.83
CA MET A 132 -7.84 8.18 -6.03
C MET A 132 -8.08 7.76 -4.58
N LEU A 133 -9.18 8.18 -3.96
CA LEU A 133 -9.54 7.79 -2.59
C LEU A 133 -9.71 6.27 -2.45
N ILE A 134 -10.37 5.62 -3.40
CA ILE A 134 -10.52 4.16 -3.42
C ILE A 134 -9.13 3.49 -3.47
N VAL A 135 -8.25 3.93 -4.37
CA VAL A 135 -6.90 3.39 -4.48
C VAL A 135 -6.14 3.56 -3.17
N VAL A 136 -6.18 4.72 -2.52
CA VAL A 136 -5.52 4.97 -1.23
C VAL A 136 -6.05 4.04 -0.14
N VAL A 137 -7.38 3.92 0.02
CA VAL A 137 -7.99 3.07 1.04
C VAL A 137 -7.55 1.61 0.87
N PHE A 138 -7.67 1.07 -0.34
CA PHE A 138 -7.31 -0.32 -0.60
C PHE A 138 -5.80 -0.56 -0.63
N ALA A 139 -5.00 0.44 -1.02
CA ALA A 139 -3.55 0.39 -0.90
C ALA A 139 -3.12 0.28 0.58
N MET A 140 -3.72 1.05 1.47
CA MET A 140 -3.45 0.95 2.91
C MET A 140 -3.94 -0.38 3.50
N MET A 141 -5.04 -0.92 2.95
CA MET A 141 -5.57 -2.22 3.36
C MET A 141 -4.58 -3.36 3.13
N TYR A 142 -3.82 -3.39 2.03
CA TYR A 142 -2.87 -4.47 1.76
C TYR A 142 -1.43 -4.16 2.18
N ARG A 143 -1.02 -2.89 2.19
CA ARG A 143 0.36 -2.46 2.45
C ARG A 143 0.85 -2.91 3.82
N ASN A 144 0.10 -2.61 4.87
CA ASN A 144 0.49 -2.95 6.24
C ASN A 144 0.51 -4.46 6.49
N PRO A 145 -0.52 -5.25 6.12
CA PRO A 145 -0.46 -6.71 6.20
C PRO A 145 0.68 -7.32 5.37
N ALA A 146 1.02 -6.75 4.21
CA ALA A 146 2.13 -7.22 3.39
C ALA A 146 3.49 -7.04 4.10
N VAL A 147 3.74 -5.84 4.65
CA VAL A 147 4.97 -5.57 5.43
C VAL A 147 5.06 -6.49 6.64
N ALA A 148 3.97 -6.67 7.37
CA ALA A 148 3.93 -7.51 8.54
C ALA A 148 4.00 -9.03 8.24
N LEU A 149 3.77 -9.43 6.98
CA LEU A 149 3.98 -10.81 6.54
C LEU A 149 5.47 -11.19 6.49
N MET A 150 6.37 -10.23 6.27
CA MET A 150 7.82 -10.47 6.21
C MET A 150 8.38 -11.20 7.45
N PRO A 151 8.20 -10.69 8.67
CA PRO A 151 8.68 -11.37 9.87
C PRO A 151 7.95 -12.69 10.15
N ASP A 152 6.69 -12.85 9.70
CA ASP A 152 5.92 -14.08 9.90
C ASP A 152 6.43 -15.25 9.02
N VAL A 153 7.02 -14.93 7.87
CA VAL A 153 7.54 -15.93 6.91
C VAL A 153 9.04 -16.20 7.14
N THR A 154 9.71 -15.32 7.89
CA THR A 154 11.13 -15.51 8.23
C THR A 154 11.27 -16.50 9.38
N PRO A 155 12.06 -17.58 9.26
CA PRO A 155 12.31 -18.49 10.35
C PRO A 155 12.93 -17.75 11.54
N LYS A 156 12.35 -17.95 12.71
CA LYS A 156 12.95 -17.42 13.96
C LYS A 156 14.21 -18.21 14.28
N PRO A 157 15.29 -17.55 14.70
CA PRO A 157 16.51 -18.19 15.15
C PRO A 157 16.29 -19.10 16.38
#